data_92eba43735d1859d9a96ffb5e579ae92
#
_entry.id   92eba43735d1859d9a96ffb5e579ae92
#
_cell.length_a   1.000
_cell.length_b   1.000
_cell.length_c   1.000
_cell.angle_alpha   90.00
_cell.angle_beta   90.00
_cell.angle_gamma   90.00
#
_symmetry.space_group_name_H-M   'P 1'
#
loop_
_entity.id
_entity.type
_entity.pdbx_description
1 polymer ?
#
loop_
_entity_poly.entity_id
_entity_poly.type
_entity_poly.pdbx_seq_one_letter_code
_entity_poly.pdbx_strand_id
1 'polypeptide(L)'
;CTSCKCVLANEEVVEGVCERCGAPVVRKEKSQWMLRITKYADRLIDDLDLEGLDYIERVKTQQKNWIGRSTGTEVTFKTNTEDDITVYTTRVDTLFGVTYTVISPEHPLLNKWKERIANWADVEAYKQAAARKSDFERGELNKDKTGVRLEGIEVTNPATGKVVPMFVSDYVLMSYGTGI
;
A
#
# COMPACT_ATOMS: atom_id res chain seq x y z
N CYS A 1 10.56 -19.23 5.71
CA CYS A 1 11.83 -19.83 5.31
C CYS A 1 11.63 -21.10 4.50
N THR A 2 12.34 -21.24 3.38
CA THR A 2 12.20 -22.41 2.48
C THR A 2 12.82 -23.70 3.07
N SER A 3 13.81 -23.57 3.94
CA SER A 3 14.51 -24.69 4.59
C SER A 3 13.87 -25.07 5.93
N CYS A 4 13.82 -24.14 6.89
CA CYS A 4 13.25 -24.41 8.22
C CYS A 4 11.74 -24.63 8.22
N LYS A 5 11.03 -24.27 7.14
CA LYS A 5 9.56 -24.35 7.01
C LYS A 5 8.77 -23.56 8.06
N CYS A 6 9.45 -22.63 8.76
CA CYS A 6 8.82 -21.75 9.75
C CYS A 6 8.38 -20.43 9.11
N VAL A 7 7.41 -19.79 9.75
CA VAL A 7 7.05 -18.39 9.48
C VAL A 7 8.02 -17.52 10.28
N LEU A 8 8.51 -16.46 9.65
CA LEU A 8 9.48 -15.54 10.23
C LEU A 8 8.82 -14.16 10.41
N ALA A 9 9.18 -13.47 11.47
CA ALA A 9 8.91 -12.04 11.61
C ALA A 9 9.85 -11.24 10.68
N ASN A 10 9.52 -9.97 10.42
CA ASN A 10 10.33 -9.14 9.52
C ASN A 10 11.78 -9.00 10.02
N GLU A 11 11.97 -8.94 11.35
CA GLU A 11 13.28 -8.79 12.01
C GLU A 11 14.15 -10.04 11.85
N GLU A 12 13.56 -11.21 11.61
CA GLU A 12 14.26 -12.49 11.42
C GLU A 12 14.67 -12.72 9.95
N VAL A 13 14.41 -11.73 9.07
CA VAL A 13 14.75 -11.77 7.64
C VAL A 13 15.79 -10.70 7.36
N VAL A 14 17.02 -11.12 7.12
CA VAL A 14 18.14 -10.23 6.82
C VAL A 14 18.51 -10.42 5.34
N GLU A 15 18.44 -9.35 4.55
CA GLU A 15 18.75 -9.38 3.10
C GLU A 15 18.00 -10.48 2.32
N GLY A 16 16.75 -10.78 2.70
CA GLY A 16 15.92 -11.79 2.05
C GLY A 16 16.22 -13.23 2.44
N VAL A 17 17.09 -13.45 3.43
CA VAL A 17 17.43 -14.77 3.94
C VAL A 17 17.03 -14.94 5.41
N CYS A 18 16.85 -16.19 5.81
CA CYS A 18 16.52 -16.56 7.18
C CYS A 18 17.74 -16.36 8.08
N GLU A 19 17.61 -15.55 9.15
CA GLU A 19 18.66 -15.32 10.12
C GLU A 19 19.21 -16.63 10.73
N ARG A 20 18.33 -17.61 10.94
CA ARG A 20 18.69 -18.89 11.58
C ARG A 20 19.49 -19.82 10.70
N CYS A 21 19.19 -19.94 9.39
CA CYS A 21 19.77 -20.97 8.53
C CYS A 21 20.33 -20.45 7.20
N GLY A 22 20.23 -19.16 6.92
CA GLY A 22 20.72 -18.53 5.68
C GLY A 22 19.95 -18.90 4.42
N ALA A 23 18.90 -19.71 4.51
CA ALA A 23 18.10 -20.10 3.34
C ALA A 23 17.20 -18.95 2.87
N PRO A 24 16.86 -18.88 1.56
CA PRO A 24 15.96 -17.87 1.02
C PRO A 24 14.60 -17.89 1.70
N VAL A 25 14.07 -16.69 1.94
CA VAL A 25 12.72 -16.47 2.46
C VAL A 25 11.80 -16.08 1.31
N VAL A 26 10.60 -16.65 1.29
CA VAL A 26 9.59 -16.37 0.28
C VAL A 26 8.26 -16.06 0.95
N ARG A 27 7.46 -15.18 0.34
CA ARG A 27 6.07 -14.96 0.76
C ARG A 27 5.23 -16.14 0.30
N LYS A 28 4.41 -16.67 1.21
CA LYS A 28 3.52 -17.79 0.93
C LYS A 28 2.22 -17.62 1.69
N GLU A 29 1.12 -17.83 1.01
CA GLU A 29 -0.20 -17.90 1.65
C GLU A 29 -0.29 -19.12 2.55
N LYS A 30 -0.80 -18.91 3.75
CA LYS A 30 -1.07 -19.95 4.74
C LYS A 30 -2.38 -19.67 5.47
N SER A 31 -3.13 -20.71 5.75
CA SER A 31 -4.28 -20.63 6.66
C SER A 31 -3.78 -20.62 8.10
N GLN A 32 -4.16 -19.59 8.86
CA GLN A 32 -3.86 -19.49 10.29
C GLN A 32 -4.89 -18.63 11.00
N TRP A 33 -4.90 -18.69 12.31
CA TRP A 33 -5.73 -17.83 13.14
C TRP A 33 -5.26 -16.38 13.06
N MET A 34 -6.21 -15.49 12.79
CA MET A 34 -5.96 -14.05 12.74
C MET A 34 -6.98 -13.34 13.64
N LEU A 35 -6.50 -12.35 14.40
CA LEU A 35 -7.36 -11.44 15.14
C LEU A 35 -7.69 -10.23 14.27
N ARG A 36 -8.97 -9.90 14.15
CA ARG A 36 -9.45 -8.71 13.41
C ARG A 36 -9.27 -7.45 14.24
N ILE A 37 -8.04 -7.11 14.58
CA ILE A 37 -7.72 -5.98 15.47
C ILE A 37 -8.23 -4.64 14.93
N THR A 38 -8.20 -4.44 13.61
CA THR A 38 -8.70 -3.23 12.96
C THR A 38 -10.19 -2.99 13.16
N LYS A 39 -10.99 -4.05 13.42
CA LYS A 39 -12.41 -3.93 13.76
C LYS A 39 -12.66 -3.19 15.08
N TYR A 40 -11.65 -3.13 15.94
CA TYR A 40 -11.72 -2.47 17.25
C TYR A 40 -11.05 -1.10 17.25
N ALA A 41 -10.51 -0.63 16.12
CA ALA A 41 -9.75 0.61 16.03
C ALA A 41 -10.54 1.82 16.55
N ASP A 42 -11.80 1.97 16.14
CA ASP A 42 -12.67 3.04 16.62
C ASP A 42 -12.89 2.96 18.12
N ARG A 43 -13.23 1.79 18.64
CA ARG A 43 -13.43 1.58 20.07
C ARG A 43 -12.16 1.84 20.87
N LEU A 44 -10.99 1.46 20.36
CA LEU A 44 -9.72 1.71 21.03
C LEU A 44 -9.39 3.21 21.15
N ILE A 45 -9.98 4.04 20.30
CA ILE A 45 -9.91 5.51 20.42
C ILE A 45 -10.98 6.02 21.37
N ASP A 46 -12.24 5.65 21.13
CA ASP A 46 -13.40 6.20 21.85
C ASP A 46 -13.43 5.77 23.31
N ASP A 47 -13.07 4.52 23.59
CA ASP A 47 -13.04 3.95 24.94
C ASP A 47 -11.94 4.60 25.84
N LEU A 48 -10.97 5.34 25.26
CA LEU A 48 -9.99 6.11 26.05
C LEU A 48 -10.59 7.28 26.82
N ASP A 49 -11.76 7.72 26.44
CA ASP A 49 -12.47 8.84 27.10
C ASP A 49 -13.61 8.35 28.01
N LEU A 50 -13.68 7.03 28.29
CA LEU A 50 -14.66 6.48 29.22
C LEU A 50 -14.44 6.99 30.64
N GLU A 51 -15.55 7.27 31.34
CA GLU A 51 -15.53 7.62 32.75
C GLU A 51 -14.95 6.48 33.60
N GLY A 52 -14.02 6.81 34.47
CA GLY A 52 -13.32 5.83 35.32
C GLY A 52 -12.04 5.22 34.70
N LEU A 53 -11.68 5.57 33.46
CA LEU A 53 -10.40 5.19 32.87
C LEU A 53 -9.31 6.20 33.25
N ASP A 54 -8.46 5.81 34.19
CA ASP A 54 -7.42 6.69 34.76
C ASP A 54 -6.10 6.59 33.96
N TYR A 55 -6.14 7.00 32.70
CA TYR A 55 -4.93 7.17 31.88
C TYR A 55 -4.51 8.63 31.86
N ILE A 56 -3.20 8.87 32.01
CA ILE A 56 -2.64 10.21 31.83
C ILE A 56 -2.82 10.68 30.38
N GLU A 57 -3.11 11.96 30.18
CA GLU A 57 -3.42 12.55 28.86
C GLU A 57 -2.35 12.28 27.80
N ARG A 58 -1.07 12.25 28.19
CA ARG A 58 0.02 11.91 27.28
C ARG A 58 -0.13 10.52 26.67
N VAL A 59 -0.56 9.53 27.48
CA VAL A 59 -0.76 8.15 27.00
C VAL A 59 -1.97 8.08 26.09
N LYS A 60 -3.08 8.73 26.43
CA LYS A 60 -4.28 8.81 25.58
C LYS A 60 -3.93 9.41 24.22
N THR A 61 -3.23 10.53 24.20
CA THR A 61 -2.80 11.20 22.97
C THR A 61 -1.91 10.31 22.11
N GLN A 62 -0.94 9.61 22.72
CA GLN A 62 -0.07 8.70 21.98
C GLN A 62 -0.83 7.53 21.36
N GLN A 63 -1.80 6.94 22.08
CA GLN A 63 -2.61 5.84 21.56
C GLN A 63 -3.54 6.31 20.44
N LYS A 64 -4.21 7.46 20.59
CA LYS A 64 -5.05 8.06 19.55
C LYS A 64 -4.24 8.32 18.27
N ASN A 65 -3.06 8.92 18.42
CA ASN A 65 -2.18 9.22 17.28
C ASN A 65 -1.63 7.96 16.61
N TRP A 66 -1.36 6.90 17.38
CA TRP A 66 -0.88 5.63 16.85
C TRP A 66 -1.94 4.94 15.98
N ILE A 67 -3.18 4.91 16.42
CA ILE A 67 -4.29 4.34 15.64
C ILE A 67 -4.59 5.23 14.44
N GLY A 68 -4.60 6.56 14.61
CA GLY A 68 -4.64 7.54 13.53
C GLY A 68 -5.97 7.54 12.78
N ARG A 69 -7.09 7.75 13.47
CA ARG A 69 -8.38 7.96 12.79
C ARG A 69 -8.29 9.14 11.84
N SER A 70 -8.54 8.91 10.56
CA SER A 70 -8.54 9.94 9.53
C SER A 70 -9.87 9.96 8.77
N THR A 71 -10.26 11.14 8.31
CA THR A 71 -11.42 11.32 7.42
C THR A 71 -10.91 11.77 6.06
N GLY A 72 -11.44 11.18 5.01
CA GLY A 72 -11.04 11.51 3.65
C GLY A 72 -12.16 11.29 2.66
N THR A 73 -11.83 11.47 1.40
CA THR A 73 -12.75 11.38 0.26
C THR A 73 -12.25 10.32 -0.69
N GLU A 74 -13.16 9.47 -1.16
CA GLU A 74 -12.91 8.61 -2.30
C GLU A 74 -13.16 9.40 -3.59
N VAL A 75 -12.21 9.36 -4.49
CA VAL A 75 -12.25 10.04 -5.78
C VAL A 75 -12.07 9.02 -6.89
N THR A 76 -13.03 8.98 -7.81
CA THR A 76 -12.97 8.09 -8.97
C THR A 76 -12.39 8.80 -10.18
N PHE A 77 -11.34 8.21 -10.74
CA PHE A 77 -10.72 8.62 -11.98
C PHE A 77 -11.13 7.67 -13.10
N LYS A 78 -11.43 8.21 -14.25
CA LYS A 78 -11.66 7.44 -15.47
C LYS A 78 -10.32 7.08 -16.10
N THR A 79 -10.18 5.84 -16.54
CA THR A 79 -9.03 5.43 -17.36
C THR A 79 -9.40 5.39 -18.84
N ASN A 80 -8.42 5.28 -19.72
CA ASN A 80 -8.64 4.98 -21.14
C ASN A 80 -8.95 3.49 -21.39
N THR A 81 -9.15 2.73 -20.32
CA THR A 81 -9.65 1.35 -20.34
C THR A 81 -11.14 1.33 -19.98
N GLU A 82 -11.72 0.15 -19.80
CA GLU A 82 -13.09 0.01 -19.29
C GLU A 82 -13.20 0.11 -17.77
N ASP A 83 -12.05 0.21 -17.09
CA ASP A 83 -11.99 0.23 -15.63
C ASP A 83 -11.87 1.65 -15.11
N ASP A 84 -12.62 1.95 -14.07
CA ASP A 84 -12.42 3.13 -13.24
C ASP A 84 -11.48 2.79 -12.10
N ILE A 85 -10.69 3.77 -11.64
CA ILE A 85 -9.88 3.64 -10.46
C ILE A 85 -10.38 4.57 -9.38
N THR A 86 -10.44 4.08 -8.15
CA THR A 86 -10.83 4.88 -6.98
C THR A 86 -9.62 5.07 -6.10
N VAL A 87 -9.32 6.31 -5.74
CA VAL A 87 -8.28 6.68 -4.79
C VAL A 87 -8.91 7.25 -3.53
N TYR A 88 -8.29 6.98 -2.38
CA TYR A 88 -8.65 7.61 -1.12
C TYR A 88 -7.66 8.72 -0.80
N THR A 89 -8.16 9.91 -0.46
CA THR A 89 -7.32 11.05 -0.07
C THR A 89 -7.89 11.83 1.10
N THR A 90 -7.02 12.27 2.00
CA THR A 90 -7.37 13.22 3.06
C THR A 90 -7.25 14.69 2.59
N ARG A 91 -6.74 14.90 1.37
CA ARG A 91 -6.46 16.21 0.79
C ARG A 91 -7.08 16.34 -0.61
N VAL A 92 -8.41 16.23 -0.68
CA VAL A 92 -9.15 16.39 -1.95
C VAL A 92 -8.95 17.77 -2.60
N ASP A 93 -8.63 18.78 -1.82
CA ASP A 93 -8.29 20.14 -2.27
C ASP A 93 -7.09 20.19 -3.22
N THR A 94 -6.16 19.21 -3.11
CA THR A 94 -4.97 19.14 -3.98
C THR A 94 -5.22 18.45 -5.32
N LEU A 95 -6.43 17.97 -5.58
CA LEU A 95 -6.79 17.21 -6.78
C LEU A 95 -6.50 17.95 -8.09
N PHE A 96 -6.65 19.28 -8.08
CA PHE A 96 -6.34 20.14 -9.24
C PHE A 96 -4.87 20.11 -9.66
N GLY A 97 -3.97 19.79 -8.72
CA GLY A 97 -2.53 19.69 -8.95
C GLY A 97 -2.01 18.31 -9.32
N VAL A 98 -2.89 17.32 -9.50
CA VAL A 98 -2.48 15.96 -9.88
C VAL A 98 -1.87 15.95 -11.27
N THR A 99 -0.64 15.46 -11.37
CA THR A 99 0.13 15.36 -12.62
C THR A 99 0.37 13.92 -13.07
N TYR A 100 0.19 12.95 -12.19
CA TYR A 100 0.25 11.51 -12.47
C TYR A 100 -0.48 10.72 -11.38
N THR A 101 -0.77 9.47 -11.65
CA THR A 101 -1.29 8.49 -10.69
C THR A 101 -0.31 7.35 -10.52
N VAL A 102 -0.37 6.66 -9.37
CA VAL A 102 0.54 5.57 -9.05
C VAL A 102 -0.27 4.39 -8.53
N ILE A 103 0.05 3.20 -9.02
CA ILE A 103 -0.60 1.95 -8.61
C ILE A 103 0.39 1.00 -7.95
N SER A 104 -0.07 0.25 -6.95
CA SER A 104 0.72 -0.78 -6.29
C SER A 104 1.11 -1.92 -7.25
N PRO A 105 2.33 -2.48 -7.14
CA PRO A 105 2.76 -3.63 -7.95
C PRO A 105 1.87 -4.88 -7.82
N GLU A 106 1.18 -5.02 -6.69
CA GLU A 106 0.29 -6.14 -6.39
C GLU A 106 -1.15 -5.92 -6.86
N HIS A 107 -1.47 -4.73 -7.35
CA HIS A 107 -2.85 -4.39 -7.70
C HIS A 107 -3.40 -5.27 -8.83
N PRO A 108 -4.62 -5.84 -8.69
CA PRO A 108 -5.20 -6.77 -9.67
C PRO A 108 -5.34 -6.20 -11.09
N LEU A 109 -5.59 -4.89 -11.21
CA LEU A 109 -5.75 -4.21 -12.51
C LEU A 109 -4.51 -4.32 -13.39
N LEU A 110 -3.30 -4.38 -12.83
CA LEU A 110 -2.08 -4.56 -13.63
C LEU A 110 -2.13 -5.84 -14.47
N ASN A 111 -2.58 -6.95 -13.87
CA ASN A 111 -2.71 -8.20 -14.60
C ASN A 111 -3.85 -8.15 -15.64
N LYS A 112 -4.94 -7.44 -15.34
CA LYS A 112 -6.06 -7.24 -16.27
C LYS A 112 -5.64 -6.40 -17.48
N TRP A 113 -4.78 -5.40 -17.28
CA TRP A 113 -4.29 -4.50 -18.33
C TRP A 113 -3.04 -4.99 -19.06
N LYS A 114 -2.54 -6.18 -18.74
CA LYS A 114 -1.31 -6.73 -19.30
C LYS A 114 -1.20 -6.58 -20.82
N GLU A 115 -2.25 -6.92 -21.55
CA GLU A 115 -2.31 -6.84 -23.02
C GLU A 115 -2.28 -5.40 -23.57
N ARG A 116 -2.61 -4.41 -22.73
CA ARG A 116 -2.65 -2.98 -23.08
C ARG A 116 -1.38 -2.23 -22.72
N ILE A 117 -0.57 -2.77 -21.81
CA ILE A 117 0.67 -2.14 -21.36
C ILE A 117 1.79 -2.51 -22.34
N ALA A 118 2.24 -1.53 -23.15
CA ALA A 118 3.23 -1.77 -24.20
C ALA A 118 4.58 -2.22 -23.64
N ASN A 119 4.99 -1.70 -22.49
CA ASN A 119 6.24 -2.05 -21.83
C ASN A 119 6.04 -3.07 -20.69
N TRP A 120 5.15 -4.06 -20.86
CA TRP A 120 4.85 -5.04 -19.83
C TRP A 120 6.08 -5.75 -19.25
N ALA A 121 7.10 -6.01 -20.04
CA ALA A 121 8.32 -6.68 -19.57
C ALA A 121 9.01 -5.89 -18.43
N ASP A 122 9.06 -4.55 -18.55
CA ASP A 122 9.65 -3.69 -17.53
C ASP A 122 8.77 -3.65 -16.27
N VAL A 123 7.45 -3.58 -16.46
CA VAL A 123 6.47 -3.63 -15.37
C VAL A 123 6.56 -4.94 -14.61
N GLU A 124 6.64 -6.06 -15.29
CA GLU A 124 6.77 -7.39 -14.67
C GLU A 124 8.08 -7.53 -13.90
N ALA A 125 9.19 -7.08 -14.48
CA ALA A 125 10.49 -7.07 -13.80
C ALA A 125 10.44 -6.22 -12.52
N TYR A 126 9.78 -5.05 -12.59
CA TYR A 126 9.59 -4.18 -11.42
C TYR A 126 8.72 -4.84 -10.35
N LYS A 127 7.61 -5.50 -10.72
CA LYS A 127 6.76 -6.26 -9.81
C LYS A 127 7.54 -7.35 -9.08
N GLN A 128 8.37 -8.11 -9.82
CA GLN A 128 9.20 -9.17 -9.21
C GLN A 128 10.25 -8.61 -8.24
N ALA A 129 10.84 -7.46 -8.56
CA ALA A 129 11.77 -6.78 -7.67
C ALA A 129 11.07 -6.26 -6.40
N ALA A 130 9.88 -5.66 -6.55
CA ALA A 130 9.07 -5.17 -5.43
C ALA A 130 8.62 -6.31 -4.50
N ALA A 131 8.25 -7.47 -5.05
CA ALA A 131 7.81 -8.63 -4.28
C ALA A 131 8.88 -9.20 -3.31
N ARG A 132 10.15 -8.86 -3.52
CA ARG A 132 11.27 -9.27 -2.65
C ARG A 132 11.45 -8.35 -1.45
N LYS A 133 10.86 -7.14 -1.47
CA LYS A 133 10.96 -6.14 -0.42
C LYS A 133 9.84 -6.33 0.60
N SER A 134 10.13 -6.10 1.88
CA SER A 134 9.12 -6.00 2.93
C SER A 134 8.35 -4.68 2.84
N ASP A 135 7.15 -4.62 3.44
CA ASP A 135 6.38 -3.37 3.51
C ASP A 135 7.11 -2.28 4.31
N PHE A 136 7.94 -2.69 5.28
CA PHE A 136 8.80 -1.78 6.03
C PHE A 136 9.85 -1.12 5.13
N GLU A 137 10.60 -1.92 4.36
CA GLU A 137 11.59 -1.41 3.40
C GLU A 137 10.97 -0.52 2.33
N ARG A 138 9.71 -0.81 1.93
CA ARG A 138 8.96 -0.01 0.94
C ARG A 138 8.48 1.31 1.52
N GLY A 139 8.18 1.35 2.82
CA GLY A 139 7.68 2.54 3.52
C GLY A 139 8.75 3.52 4.02
N GLU A 140 10.05 3.22 3.86
CA GLU A 140 11.13 4.11 4.31
C GLU A 140 11.10 5.46 3.58
N LEU A 141 10.99 6.55 4.38
CA LEU A 141 10.85 7.92 3.86
C LEU A 141 12.10 8.44 3.13
N ASN A 142 13.29 7.94 3.49
CA ASN A 142 14.59 8.41 2.97
C ASN A 142 15.07 7.65 1.73
N LYS A 143 14.26 6.77 1.18
CA LYS A 143 14.59 5.97 0.01
C LYS A 143 14.28 6.71 -1.29
N ASP A 144 15.12 6.53 -2.29
CA ASP A 144 14.83 6.98 -3.64
C ASP A 144 13.53 6.32 -4.14
N LYS A 145 12.57 7.16 -4.52
CA LYS A 145 11.31 6.67 -5.07
C LYS A 145 11.52 6.26 -6.51
N THR A 146 11.30 4.99 -6.77
CA THR A 146 11.40 4.39 -8.11
C THR A 146 10.01 4.02 -8.63
N GLY A 147 9.88 3.87 -9.93
CA GLY A 147 8.63 3.44 -10.56
C GLY A 147 8.80 3.26 -12.06
N VAL A 148 7.87 2.57 -12.67
CA VAL A 148 7.80 2.34 -14.12
C VAL A 148 6.50 2.94 -14.64
N ARG A 149 6.56 3.73 -15.71
CA ARG A 149 5.38 4.24 -16.39
C ARG A 149 4.64 3.07 -17.05
N LEU A 150 3.31 3.08 -16.98
CA LEU A 150 2.46 2.13 -17.68
C LEU A 150 2.16 2.70 -19.09
N GLU A 151 2.94 2.30 -20.08
CA GLU A 151 2.75 2.77 -21.45
C GLU A 151 1.46 2.20 -22.05
N GLY A 152 0.56 3.09 -22.49
CA GLY A 152 -0.76 2.72 -22.99
C GLY A 152 -1.89 2.84 -21.96
N ILE A 153 -1.58 3.14 -20.69
CA ILE A 153 -2.57 3.43 -19.65
C ILE A 153 -2.51 4.92 -19.30
N GLU A 154 -3.65 5.56 -19.41
CA GLU A 154 -3.85 6.98 -19.10
C GLU A 154 -5.05 7.15 -18.19
N VAL A 155 -5.02 8.20 -17.38
CA VAL A 155 -6.04 8.47 -16.37
C VAL A 155 -6.52 9.90 -16.50
N THR A 156 -7.82 10.12 -16.44
CA THR A 156 -8.42 11.46 -16.52
C THR A 156 -8.68 12.00 -15.11
N ASN A 157 -8.07 13.14 -14.80
CA ASN A 157 -8.31 13.85 -13.54
C ASN A 157 -9.76 14.39 -13.54
N PRO A 158 -10.63 13.97 -12.61
CA PRO A 158 -12.04 14.35 -12.63
C PRO A 158 -12.27 15.84 -12.31
N ALA A 159 -11.32 16.51 -11.64
CA ALA A 159 -11.47 17.93 -11.31
C ALA A 159 -11.10 18.87 -12.48
N THR A 160 -10.17 18.44 -13.35
CA THR A 160 -9.63 19.30 -14.42
C THR A 160 -9.92 18.82 -15.83
N GLY A 161 -10.34 17.55 -15.99
CA GLY A 161 -10.46 16.89 -17.28
C GLY A 161 -9.13 16.57 -17.96
N LYS A 162 -7.99 16.88 -17.32
CA LYS A 162 -6.66 16.61 -17.89
C LYS A 162 -6.35 15.12 -17.84
N VAL A 163 -5.77 14.62 -18.92
CA VAL A 163 -5.23 13.26 -18.98
C VAL A 163 -3.81 13.28 -18.37
N VAL A 164 -3.57 12.34 -17.46
CA VAL A 164 -2.30 12.18 -16.74
C VAL A 164 -1.78 10.76 -16.89
N PRO A 165 -0.45 10.54 -16.89
CA PRO A 165 0.13 9.21 -16.96
C PRO A 165 -0.06 8.44 -15.65
N MET A 166 0.01 7.11 -15.76
CA MET A 166 0.01 6.21 -14.63
C MET A 166 1.35 5.49 -14.49
N PHE A 167 1.79 5.33 -13.25
CA PHE A 167 3.02 4.61 -12.91
C PHE A 167 2.73 3.46 -11.97
N VAL A 168 3.54 2.41 -12.00
CA VAL A 168 3.62 1.42 -10.93
C VAL A 168 4.80 1.75 -10.04
N SER A 169 4.60 1.73 -8.72
CA SER A 169 5.68 1.97 -7.76
C SER A 169 5.50 1.19 -6.46
N ASP A 170 6.61 0.74 -5.91
CA ASP A 170 6.65 -0.08 -4.71
C ASP A 170 6.39 0.69 -3.41
N TYR A 171 6.40 2.03 -3.42
CA TYR A 171 6.02 2.80 -2.24
C TYR A 171 4.50 2.84 -2.01
N VAL A 172 3.68 2.47 -3.00
CA VAL A 172 2.24 2.32 -2.85
C VAL A 172 1.92 0.90 -2.37
N LEU A 173 1.23 0.80 -1.24
CA LEU A 173 0.91 -0.47 -0.61
C LEU A 173 -0.57 -0.82 -0.79
N MET A 174 -0.87 -2.10 -1.07
CA MET A 174 -2.27 -2.60 -1.11
C MET A 174 -2.96 -2.58 0.25
N SER A 175 -2.19 -2.54 1.34
CA SER A 175 -2.70 -2.47 2.71
C SER A 175 -3.15 -1.06 3.13
N TYR A 176 -2.89 -0.04 2.31
CA TYR A 176 -3.26 1.34 2.59
C TYR A 176 -4.14 1.90 1.48
N GLY A 177 -5.32 2.44 1.85
CA GLY A 177 -6.30 2.98 0.91
C GLY A 177 -6.79 1.92 -0.09
N THR A 178 -6.73 2.27 -1.37
CA THR A 178 -7.16 1.41 -2.49
C THR A 178 -5.98 0.75 -3.22
N GLY A 179 -4.74 1.01 -2.82
CA GLY A 179 -3.55 0.57 -3.55
C GLY A 179 -3.22 1.44 -4.78
N ILE A 180 -3.79 2.66 -4.84
CA ILE A 180 -3.59 3.66 -5.90
C ILE A 180 -3.32 5.02 -5.27
#